data_21a894ee809af6b7e0575db80ea9a403
#
_entry.id   21a894ee809af6b7e0575db80ea9a403
#
_cell.length_a   1.000
_cell.length_b   1.000
_cell.length_c   1.000
_cell.angle_alpha   90.00
_cell.angle_beta   90.00
_cell.angle_gamma   90.00
#
_symmetry.space_group_name_H-M   'P 1'
#
loop_
_entity.id
_entity.type
_entity.pdbx_description
1 polymer ?
#
loop_
_entity_poly.entity_id
_entity_poly.type
_entity_poly.pdbx_seq_one_letter_code
_entity_poly.pdbx_strand_id
1 'polypeptide(L)' 'MALPKNYSIWLAVDYNGIEKAFWNKPKRCEKHREWWGDRMALPHGSIKKLIERELSWNDEPVELKEE' A
#
# COMPACT_ATOMS: atom_id res chain seq x y z
N MET A 1 -16.48 8.00 1.38
CA MET A 1 -17.10 6.77 1.89
C MET A 1 -16.21 6.15 2.96
N ALA A 2 -16.77 5.83 4.09
CA ALA A 2 -16.00 5.25 5.18
C ALA A 2 -15.86 3.74 4.99
N LEU A 3 -14.73 3.19 5.40
CA LEU A 3 -14.51 1.75 5.41
C LEU A 3 -15.22 1.12 6.61
N PRO A 4 -15.62 -0.16 6.53
CA PRO A 4 -16.12 -0.86 7.71
C PRO A 4 -15.08 -0.88 8.82
N LYS A 5 -15.53 -0.90 10.07
CA LYS A 5 -14.65 -0.81 11.24
C LYS A 5 -13.57 -1.88 11.30
N ASN A 6 -13.89 -3.08 10.84
CA ASN A 6 -12.95 -4.19 10.86
C ASN A 6 -12.18 -4.35 9.55
N TYR A 7 -12.20 -3.32 8.74
CA TYR A 7 -11.60 -3.35 7.43
C TYR A 7 -10.23 -2.68 7.48
N SER A 8 -9.26 -3.30 6.83
CA SER A 8 -7.92 -2.73 6.73
C SER A 8 -7.50 -2.69 5.27
N ILE A 9 -6.77 -1.65 4.94
CA ILE A 9 -6.13 -1.53 3.63
C ILE A 9 -4.64 -1.37 3.89
N TRP A 10 -3.82 -2.06 3.12
CA TRP A 10 -2.38 -1.98 3.22
C TRP A 10 -1.83 -1.16 2.07
N LEU A 11 -0.88 -0.28 2.36
CA LEU A 11 -0.24 0.57 1.37
C LEU A 11 1.20 0.15 1.19
N ALA A 12 1.65 0.05 -0.06
CA ALA A 12 3.02 -0.31 -0.35
C ALA A 12 3.44 0.29 -1.69
N VAL A 13 4.75 0.42 -1.88
CA VAL A 13 5.31 1.00 -3.09
C VAL A 13 6.28 0.00 -3.71
N ASP A 14 6.15 -0.24 -5.00
CA ASP A 14 7.05 -1.10 -5.75
C ASP A 14 8.39 -0.40 -6.00
N TYR A 15 9.39 -1.18 -6.42
CA TYR A 15 10.72 -0.66 -6.71
C TYR A 15 10.70 0.51 -7.70
N ASN A 16 9.79 0.48 -8.67
CA ASN A 16 9.67 1.52 -9.68
C ASN A 16 8.85 2.73 -9.23
N GLY A 17 8.45 2.78 -7.96
CA GLY A 17 7.71 3.92 -7.42
C GLY A 17 6.20 3.86 -7.59
N ILE A 18 5.67 2.76 -8.13
CA ILE A 18 4.23 2.62 -8.27
C ILE A 18 3.59 2.37 -6.92
N GLU A 19 2.61 3.19 -6.56
CA GLU A 19 1.89 3.10 -5.30
C GLU A 19 0.71 2.16 -5.45
N LYS A 20 0.51 1.29 -4.46
CA LYS A 20 -0.55 0.29 -4.49
C LYS A 20 -1.26 0.18 -3.16
N ALA A 21 -2.53 -0.16 -3.20
CA ALA A 21 -3.32 -0.49 -2.01
C ALA A 21 -3.73 -1.95 -2.10
N PHE A 22 -3.71 -2.64 -0.96
CA PHE A 22 -4.01 -4.06 -0.88
C PHE A 22 -5.08 -4.31 0.18
N TRP A 23 -5.99 -5.24 -0.10
CA TRP A 23 -7.01 -5.63 0.86
C TRP A 23 -6.47 -6.48 2.01
N ASN A 24 -5.37 -7.20 1.77
CA ASN A 24 -4.68 -7.99 2.77
C ASN A 24 -3.21 -7.65 2.73
N LYS A 25 -2.48 -7.99 3.79
CA LYS A 25 -1.06 -7.69 3.84
C LYS A 25 -0.35 -8.26 2.61
N PRO A 26 0.30 -7.43 1.80
CA PRO A 26 0.97 -7.91 0.60
C PRO A 26 2.26 -8.63 0.94
N LYS A 27 2.72 -9.44 0.02
CA LYS A 27 3.99 -10.15 0.13
C LYS A 27 5.03 -9.50 -0.77
N ARG A 28 6.23 -9.34 -0.24
CA ARG A 28 7.34 -8.78 -1.01
C ARG A 28 7.86 -9.83 -1.99
N CYS A 29 7.92 -9.47 -3.27
CA CYS A 29 8.53 -10.30 -4.28
C CYS A 29 9.88 -9.72 -4.68
N GLU A 30 10.95 -10.29 -4.14
CA GLU A 30 12.30 -9.80 -4.41
C GLU A 30 12.70 -10.00 -5.88
N LYS A 31 12.22 -11.06 -6.48
CA LYS A 31 12.56 -11.39 -7.87
C LYS A 31 12.06 -10.33 -8.84
N HIS A 32 10.82 -9.87 -8.67
CA HIS A 32 10.21 -8.89 -9.54
C HIS A 32 10.26 -7.47 -8.95
N ARG A 33 10.73 -7.34 -7.71
CA ARG A 33 10.81 -6.07 -7.00
C ARG A 33 9.47 -5.36 -6.94
N GLU A 34 8.46 -6.12 -6.55
CA GLU A 34 7.11 -5.60 -6.42
C GLU A 34 6.38 -6.28 -5.27
N TRP A 35 5.25 -5.70 -4.87
CA TRP A 35 4.40 -6.27 -3.84
C TRP A 35 3.27 -7.05 -4.50
N TRP A 36 3.00 -8.24 -3.98
CA TRP A 36 1.99 -9.14 -4.51
C TRP A 36 0.81 -9.28 -3.57
N GLY A 37 -0.39 -9.37 -4.15
CA GLY A 37 -1.65 -9.55 -3.44
C GLY A 37 -2.79 -8.98 -4.27
N ASP A 38 -4.00 -9.03 -3.72
CA ASP A 38 -5.16 -8.37 -4.33
C ASP A 38 -4.95 -6.88 -4.20
N ARG A 39 -4.72 -6.20 -5.31
CA ARG A 39 -4.27 -4.83 -5.30
C ARG A 39 -5.06 -3.93 -6.22
N MET A 40 -4.96 -2.67 -5.90
CA MET A 40 -5.48 -1.61 -6.73
C MET A 40 -4.38 -0.55 -6.87
N ALA A 41 -4.10 -0.14 -8.10
CA ALA A 41 -3.09 0.88 -8.35
C ALA A 41 -3.59 2.23 -7.88
N LEU A 42 -2.68 3.04 -7.35
CA LEU A 42 -3.00 4.37 -6.85
C LEU A 42 -2.31 5.44 -7.69
N PRO A 43 -2.92 6.62 -7.85
CA PRO A 43 -2.24 7.74 -8.46
C PRO A 43 -1.01 8.14 -7.65
N HIS A 44 0.00 8.66 -8.33
CA HIS A 44 1.22 9.12 -7.68
C HIS A 44 0.90 10.17 -6.61
N GLY A 45 1.48 10.01 -5.44
CA GLY A 45 1.26 10.92 -4.32
C GLY A 45 0.11 10.54 -3.40
N SER A 46 -0.65 9.50 -3.73
CA SER A 46 -1.79 9.08 -2.91
C SER A 46 -1.39 8.66 -1.51
N ILE A 47 -0.32 7.87 -1.38
CA ILE A 47 0.12 7.38 -0.09
C ILE A 47 0.52 8.53 0.82
N LYS A 48 1.25 9.52 0.30
CA LYS A 48 1.65 10.67 1.09
C LYS A 48 0.45 11.43 1.62
N LYS A 49 -0.62 11.52 0.84
CA LYS A 49 -1.85 12.17 1.29
C LYS A 49 -2.57 11.37 2.37
N LEU A 50 -2.49 10.04 2.31
CA LEU A 50 -3.21 9.18 3.23
C LEU A 50 -2.51 9.03 4.58
N ILE A 51 -1.18 8.93 4.59
CA ILE A 51 -0.43 8.67 5.83
C ILE A 51 0.56 9.79 6.17
N GLU A 52 0.57 10.85 5.39
CA GLU A 52 1.38 12.05 5.61
C GLU A 52 2.89 11.78 5.57
N ARG A 53 3.29 10.73 4.86
CA ARG A 53 4.69 10.45 4.59
C ARG A 53 4.80 9.60 3.33
N GLU A 54 5.97 9.61 2.72
CA GLU A 54 6.22 8.80 1.55
C GLU A 54 6.69 7.42 1.94
N LEU A 55 6.34 6.44 1.11
CA LEU A 55 6.86 5.08 1.22
C LEU A 55 7.75 4.81 0.03
N SER A 56 8.69 3.88 0.21
CA SER A 56 9.54 3.41 -0.87
C SER A 56 9.53 1.88 -0.89
N TRP A 57 10.20 1.32 -1.89
CA TRP A 57 10.34 -0.14 -1.98
C TRP A 57 10.98 -0.74 -0.72
N ASN A 58 11.88 0.00 -0.08
CA ASN A 58 12.57 -0.49 1.11
C ASN A 58 11.74 -0.45 2.38
N ASP A 59 10.60 0.23 2.34
CA ASP A 59 9.71 0.32 3.50
C ASP A 59 8.75 -0.86 3.54
N GLU A 60 8.37 -1.27 4.76
CA GLU A 60 7.35 -2.28 4.94
C GLU A 60 5.98 -1.71 4.64
N PRO A 61 5.00 -2.57 4.25
CA PRO A 61 3.64 -2.08 4.04
C PRO A 61 3.08 -1.41 5.28
N VAL A 62 2.28 -0.39 5.07
CA VAL A 62 1.64 0.35 6.17
C VAL A 62 0.15 0.00 6.15
N GLU A 63 -0.36 -0.43 7.28
CA GLU A 63 -1.78 -0.72 7.42
C GLU A 63 -2.55 0.57 7.71
N LEU A 64 -3.56 0.83 6.88
CA LEU A 64 -4.45 1.98 7.05
C LEU A 64 -5.77 1.44 7.58
N LYS A 65 -6.09 1.79 8.82
CA LYS A 65 -7.31 1.33 9.48
C LYS A 65 -8.32 2.44 9.63
N GLU A 66 -9.57 2.10 9.46
CA GLU A 66 -10.68 2.99 9.78
C GLU A 66 -10.99 2.86 11.28
N GLU A 67 -11.05 3.97 11.96
CA GLU A 67 -11.38 3.98 13.38
C GLU A 67 -12.75 4.58 13.64
#